data_6465f38f3b212fb57cce1380a64196dc
#
_entry.id   6465f38f3b212fb57cce1380a64196dc
#
_cell.length_a   1.000
_cell.length_b   1.000
_cell.length_c   1.000
_cell.angle_alpha   90.00
_cell.angle_beta   90.00
_cell.angle_gamma   90.00
#
_symmetry.space_group_name_H-M   'P 1'
#
loop_
_entity.id
_entity.type
_entity.pdbx_description
1 polymer ?
#
loop_
_entity_poly.entity_id
_entity_poly.type
_entity_poly.pdbx_seq_one_letter_code
_entity_poly.pdbx_strand_id
1 'polypeptide(L)'
;MARSRTVIVAGGGIGGLTAALALARKGFRVIVAEQAERLEETGAGIQLPPNATRILTAFGLAERLAPAVVAPEAVRIRTYRGRDIVRVPLGAAVQRRHGAPYWVVHRADLQEIGRAHV
;
A
#
# COMPACT_ATOMS: atom_id res chain seq x y z
N MET A 1 5.15 25.44 -23.39
CA MET A 1 4.84 24.19 -22.67
C MET A 1 6.13 23.48 -22.31
N ALA A 2 6.33 23.20 -21.05
CA ALA A 2 7.44 22.35 -20.64
C ALA A 2 7.22 20.93 -21.20
N ARG A 3 8.21 20.41 -21.93
CA ARG A 3 8.18 19.01 -22.37
C ARG A 3 8.16 18.15 -21.10
N SER A 4 7.16 17.27 -20.96
CA SER A 4 7.13 16.32 -19.86
C SER A 4 8.36 15.41 -19.97
N ARG A 5 9.14 15.38 -18.88
CA ARG A 5 10.31 14.51 -18.83
C ARG A 5 9.84 13.06 -18.71
N THR A 6 10.53 12.18 -19.41
CA THR A 6 10.30 10.74 -19.32
C THR A 6 11.17 10.16 -18.22
N VAL A 7 10.57 9.38 -17.33
CA VAL A 7 11.27 8.68 -16.26
C VAL A 7 11.04 7.19 -16.44
N ILE A 8 12.11 6.42 -16.36
CA ILE A 8 12.04 4.97 -16.41
C ILE A 8 12.15 4.44 -14.98
N VAL A 9 11.18 3.63 -14.57
CA VAL A 9 11.19 2.94 -13.30
C VAL A 9 11.55 1.48 -13.55
N ALA A 10 12.67 1.04 -13.03
CA ALA A 10 13.12 -0.34 -13.15
C ALA A 10 12.50 -1.19 -12.05
N GLY A 11 11.56 -2.02 -12.38
CA GLY A 11 10.83 -2.91 -11.48
C GLY A 11 9.37 -2.51 -11.29
N GLY A 12 8.48 -3.49 -11.49
CA GLY A 12 7.02 -3.35 -11.36
C GLY A 12 6.45 -3.87 -10.04
N GLY A 13 7.28 -3.97 -8.99
CA GLY A 13 6.81 -4.30 -7.65
C GLY A 13 6.05 -3.14 -7.00
N ILE A 14 5.67 -3.32 -5.74
CA ILE A 14 4.91 -2.31 -5.00
C ILE A 14 5.65 -0.97 -4.97
N GLY A 15 6.95 -0.99 -4.69
CA GLY A 15 7.76 0.22 -4.66
C GLY A 15 7.85 0.92 -6.01
N GLY A 16 8.08 0.17 -7.08
CA GLY A 16 8.16 0.71 -8.44
C GLY A 16 6.84 1.28 -8.92
N LEU A 17 5.74 0.59 -8.69
CA LEU A 17 4.40 1.07 -9.06
C LEU A 17 4.01 2.31 -8.26
N THR A 18 4.36 2.36 -6.98
CA THR A 18 4.11 3.54 -6.13
C THR A 18 4.89 4.76 -6.64
N ALA A 19 6.17 4.57 -6.97
CA ALA A 19 7.00 5.62 -7.55
C ALA A 19 6.44 6.09 -8.89
N ALA A 20 5.98 5.16 -9.74
CA ALA A 20 5.38 5.49 -11.02
C ALA A 20 4.12 6.34 -10.86
N LEU A 21 3.23 5.97 -9.94
CA LEU A 21 2.04 6.77 -9.63
C LEU A 21 2.40 8.17 -9.14
N ALA A 22 3.33 8.27 -8.21
CA ALA A 22 3.76 9.54 -7.65
C ALA A 22 4.34 10.47 -8.72
N LEU A 23 5.17 9.93 -9.59
CA LEU A 23 5.78 10.69 -10.67
C LEU A 23 4.76 11.10 -11.74
N ALA A 24 3.85 10.20 -12.11
CA ALA A 24 2.78 10.49 -13.06
C ALA A 24 1.90 11.64 -12.55
N ARG A 25 1.58 11.65 -11.27
CA ARG A 25 0.80 12.73 -10.65
C ARG A 25 1.53 14.09 -10.66
N LYS A 26 2.84 14.07 -10.78
CA LYS A 26 3.67 15.29 -10.93
C LYS A 26 3.85 15.70 -12.40
N GLY A 27 3.22 15.03 -13.33
CA GLY A 27 3.28 15.37 -14.74
C GLY A 27 4.41 14.72 -15.53
N PHE A 28 5.14 13.78 -14.93
CA PHE A 28 6.16 13.03 -15.66
C PHE A 28 5.51 11.94 -16.51
N ARG A 29 6.10 11.68 -17.66
CA ARG A 29 5.82 10.47 -18.42
C ARG A 29 6.62 9.33 -17.81
N VAL A 30 5.94 8.27 -17.38
CA VAL A 30 6.60 7.16 -16.67
C VAL A 30 6.51 5.89 -17.51
N ILE A 31 7.63 5.20 -17.61
CA ILE A 31 7.74 3.87 -18.20
C ILE A 31 8.22 2.93 -17.11
N VAL A 32 7.44 1.90 -16.82
CA VAL A 32 7.82 0.86 -15.85
C VAL A 32 8.35 -0.33 -16.64
N ALA A 33 9.60 -0.70 -16.36
CA ALA A 33 10.25 -1.87 -16.96
C ALA A 33 10.30 -2.99 -15.91
N GLU A 34 9.66 -4.12 -16.21
CA GLU A 34 9.61 -5.29 -15.35
C GLU A 34 10.16 -6.51 -16.09
N GLN A 35 11.06 -7.25 -15.42
CA GLN A 35 11.68 -8.44 -16.00
C GLN A 35 10.75 -9.66 -16.00
N ALA A 36 9.75 -9.71 -15.11
CA ALA A 36 8.80 -10.81 -15.07
C ALA A 36 7.75 -10.65 -16.18
N GLU A 37 7.35 -11.75 -16.79
CA GLU A 37 6.32 -11.75 -17.82
C GLU A 37 4.95 -11.32 -17.28
N ARG A 38 4.72 -11.60 -15.99
CA ARG A 38 3.51 -11.20 -15.27
C ARG A 38 3.88 -10.46 -13.99
N LEU A 39 3.11 -9.43 -13.69
CA LEU A 39 3.19 -8.76 -12.40
C LEU A 39 2.48 -9.61 -11.35
N GLU A 40 3.21 -10.55 -10.79
CA GLU A 40 2.73 -11.42 -9.73
C GLU A 40 3.65 -11.27 -8.52
N GLU A 41 3.06 -10.94 -7.39
CA GLU A 41 3.72 -11.09 -6.11
C GLU A 41 3.22 -12.35 -5.43
N THR A 42 4.14 -13.30 -5.26
CA THR A 42 3.88 -14.44 -4.39
C THR A 42 4.15 -13.97 -2.98
N GLY A 43 3.16 -14.07 -2.13
CA GLY A 43 3.50 -13.70 -0.80
C GLY A 43 2.38 -13.61 0.20
N ALA A 44 2.80 -13.19 1.35
CA ALA A 44 2.05 -13.05 2.55
C ALA A 44 1.25 -11.73 2.57
N GLY A 45 0.58 -11.49 3.66
CA GLY A 45 0.00 -10.20 3.95
C GLY A 45 1.06 -9.14 4.24
N ILE A 46 0.73 -7.92 3.95
CA ILE A 46 1.54 -6.76 4.28
C ILE A 46 0.72 -5.82 5.17
N GLN A 47 1.39 -5.23 6.14
CA GLN A 47 0.78 -4.22 7.01
C GLN A 47 1.01 -2.84 6.41
N LEU A 48 -0.04 -2.03 6.42
CA LEU A 48 -0.04 -0.67 5.91
C LEU A 48 -0.43 0.28 7.04
N PRO A 49 0.55 0.81 7.77
CA PRO A 49 0.27 1.80 8.81
C PRO A 49 -0.13 3.16 8.19
N PRO A 50 -0.57 4.12 9.01
CA PRO A 50 -1.07 5.41 8.54
C PRO A 50 -0.14 6.19 7.61
N ASN A 51 1.16 6.05 7.76
CA ASN A 51 2.12 6.68 6.85
C ASN A 51 1.99 6.18 5.41
N ALA A 52 1.63 4.91 5.24
CA ALA A 52 1.39 4.31 3.93
C ALA A 52 -0.04 4.57 3.43
N THR A 53 -1.04 4.34 4.27
CA THR A 53 -2.45 4.49 3.86
C THR A 53 -2.79 5.93 3.52
N ARG A 54 -2.17 6.90 4.17
CA ARG A 54 -2.32 8.31 3.84
C ARG A 54 -1.92 8.60 2.39
N ILE A 55 -0.79 8.03 1.97
CA ILE A 55 -0.28 8.21 0.60
C ILE A 55 -1.20 7.51 -0.40
N LEU A 56 -1.58 6.27 -0.12
CA LEU A 56 -2.48 5.51 -0.99
C LEU A 56 -3.84 6.19 -1.15
N THR A 57 -4.36 6.75 -0.08
CA THR A 57 -5.61 7.53 -0.12
C THR A 57 -5.44 8.79 -0.97
N ALA A 58 -4.33 9.50 -0.82
CA ALA A 58 -4.03 10.67 -1.64
C ALA A 58 -3.89 10.33 -3.12
N PHE A 59 -3.47 9.11 -3.45
CA PHE A 59 -3.40 8.61 -4.82
C PHE A 59 -4.75 8.15 -5.37
N GLY A 60 -5.83 8.22 -4.57
CA GLY A 60 -7.16 7.83 -4.99
C GLY A 60 -7.41 6.32 -4.99
N LEU A 61 -6.61 5.56 -4.23
CA LEU A 61 -6.71 4.10 -4.20
C LEU A 61 -7.60 3.55 -3.09
N ALA A 62 -8.08 4.39 -2.17
CA ALA A 62 -8.82 3.95 -0.99
C ALA A 62 -10.08 3.12 -1.35
N GLU A 63 -10.85 3.55 -2.33
CA GLU A 63 -12.08 2.85 -2.73
C GLU A 63 -11.78 1.48 -3.35
N ARG A 64 -10.70 1.38 -4.13
CA ARG A 64 -10.28 0.11 -4.74
C ARG A 64 -9.69 -0.86 -3.72
N LEU A 65 -9.05 -0.33 -2.68
CA LEU A 65 -8.46 -1.13 -1.61
C LEU A 65 -9.50 -1.60 -0.60
N ALA A 66 -10.57 -0.86 -0.38
CA ALA A 66 -11.56 -1.16 0.64
C ALA A 66 -12.07 -2.62 0.62
N PRO A 67 -12.40 -3.24 -0.52
CA PRO A 67 -12.85 -4.63 -0.53
C PRO A 67 -11.74 -5.65 -0.23
N ALA A 68 -10.48 -5.28 -0.40
CA ALA A 68 -9.34 -6.18 -0.30
C ALA A 68 -8.61 -6.10 1.04
N VAL A 69 -8.85 -5.07 1.83
CA VAL A 69 -8.13 -4.85 3.09
C VAL A 69 -8.91 -5.34 4.29
N VAL A 70 -8.17 -5.63 5.35
CA VAL A 70 -8.71 -5.83 6.70
C VAL A 70 -8.20 -4.70 7.57
N ALA A 71 -9.09 -4.08 8.33
CA ALA A 71 -8.74 -3.07 9.32
C ALA A 71 -8.70 -3.74 10.72
N PRO A 72 -7.53 -4.16 11.20
CA PRO A 72 -7.44 -4.81 12.50
C PRO A 72 -7.74 -3.84 13.63
N GLU A 73 -8.39 -4.34 14.68
CA GLU A 73 -8.75 -3.52 15.84
C GLU A 73 -7.62 -3.37 16.83
N ALA A 74 -6.72 -4.35 16.90
CA ALA A 74 -5.62 -4.36 17.85
C ALA A 74 -4.52 -5.33 17.45
N VAL A 75 -3.32 -5.05 17.94
CA VAL A 75 -2.24 -6.04 18.02
C VAL A 75 -2.22 -6.57 19.45
N ARG A 76 -2.22 -7.89 19.60
CA ARG A 76 -2.13 -8.53 20.91
C ARG A 76 -0.90 -9.41 20.95
N ILE A 77 -0.08 -9.21 21.94
CA ILE A 77 1.07 -10.06 22.22
C ILE A 77 0.71 -10.95 23.41
N ARG A 78 0.83 -12.24 23.23
CA ARG A 78 0.44 -13.25 24.21
C ARG A 78 1.57 -14.23 24.50
N THR A 79 1.55 -14.81 25.69
CA THR A 79 2.38 -15.98 25.97
C THR A 79 1.87 -17.17 25.15
N TYR A 80 2.69 -18.20 25.02
CA TYR A 80 2.27 -19.43 24.35
C TYR A 80 1.07 -20.12 25.02
N ARG A 81 0.82 -19.82 26.29
CA ARG A 81 -0.35 -20.30 27.05
C ARG A 81 -1.59 -19.43 26.89
N GLY A 82 -1.53 -18.41 26.04
CA GLY A 82 -2.66 -17.54 25.74
C GLY A 82 -2.88 -16.36 26.68
N ARG A 83 -1.97 -16.12 27.62
CA ARG A 83 -2.06 -14.97 28.50
C ARG A 83 -1.61 -13.70 27.78
N ASP A 84 -2.39 -12.64 27.86
CA ASP A 84 -2.05 -11.35 27.23
C ASP A 84 -0.86 -10.70 27.95
N ILE A 85 0.14 -10.30 27.18
CA ILE A 85 1.26 -9.48 27.64
C ILE A 85 0.96 -8.02 27.38
N VAL A 86 0.56 -7.69 26.15
CA VAL A 86 0.22 -6.33 25.76
C VAL A 86 -0.84 -6.34 24.67
N ARG A 87 -1.68 -5.32 24.68
CA ARG A 87 -2.64 -5.03 23.62
C ARG A 87 -2.44 -3.60 23.15
N VAL A 88 -2.14 -3.45 21.88
CA VAL A 88 -2.01 -2.13 21.23
C VAL A 88 -3.27 -1.89 20.40
N PRO A 89 -4.11 -0.92 20.78
CA PRO A 89 -5.31 -0.62 19.99
C PRO A 89 -4.93 -0.01 18.63
N LEU A 90 -5.59 -0.49 17.60
CA LEU A 90 -5.53 0.04 16.24
C LEU A 90 -6.90 0.62 15.87
N GLY A 91 -7.43 0.32 14.71
CA GLY A 91 -8.78 0.69 14.34
C GLY A 91 -9.07 2.18 14.49
N ALA A 92 -10.16 2.51 15.16
CA ALA A 92 -10.59 3.89 15.35
C ALA A 92 -9.58 4.74 16.13
N ALA A 93 -8.86 4.14 17.07
CA ALA A 93 -7.85 4.85 17.88
C ALA A 93 -6.70 5.37 17.00
N VAL A 94 -6.19 4.54 16.11
CA VAL A 94 -5.13 4.92 15.16
C VAL A 94 -5.63 5.97 14.18
N GLN A 95 -6.82 5.80 13.65
CA GLN A 95 -7.40 6.75 12.70
C GLN A 95 -7.63 8.13 13.33
N ARG A 96 -8.10 8.18 14.57
CA ARG A 96 -8.26 9.45 15.30
C ARG A 96 -6.92 10.12 15.56
N ARG A 97 -5.91 9.35 15.95
CA ARG A 97 -4.59 9.88 16.31
C ARG A 97 -3.79 10.34 15.10
N HIS A 98 -3.85 9.62 14.00
CA HIS A 98 -2.98 9.80 12.84
C HIS A 98 -3.70 10.28 11.57
N GLY A 99 -5.02 10.35 11.59
CA GLY A 99 -5.82 10.83 10.47
C GLY A 99 -5.92 9.87 9.29
N ALA A 100 -5.47 8.61 9.46
CA ALA A 100 -5.52 7.59 8.43
C ALA A 100 -5.61 6.20 9.07
N PRO A 101 -6.22 5.22 8.38
CA PRO A 101 -6.42 3.89 8.93
C PRO A 101 -5.13 3.05 8.96
N TYR A 102 -5.18 1.97 9.72
CA TYR A 102 -4.21 0.88 9.67
C TYR A 102 -4.86 -0.30 8.96
N TRP A 103 -4.23 -0.76 7.90
CA TRP A 103 -4.76 -1.85 7.08
C TRP A 103 -3.78 -3.01 6.99
N VAL A 104 -4.34 -4.21 6.74
CA VAL A 104 -3.60 -5.39 6.32
C VAL A 104 -4.18 -5.83 4.98
N VAL A 105 -3.33 -6.14 4.04
CA VAL A 105 -3.73 -6.51 2.70
C VAL A 105 -2.79 -7.61 2.15
N HIS A 106 -3.27 -8.44 1.27
CA HIS A 106 -2.41 -9.32 0.50
C HIS A 106 -1.51 -8.52 -0.43
N ARG A 107 -0.23 -8.87 -0.49
CA ARG A 107 0.73 -8.18 -1.38
C ARG A 107 0.30 -8.23 -2.83
N ALA A 108 -0.20 -9.39 -3.28
CA ALA A 108 -0.68 -9.56 -4.64
C ALA A 108 -1.83 -8.62 -4.98
N ASP A 109 -2.78 -8.45 -4.05
CA ASP A 109 -3.91 -7.55 -4.24
C ASP A 109 -3.46 -6.09 -4.31
N LEU A 110 -2.55 -5.69 -3.45
CA LEU A 110 -2.02 -4.33 -3.45
C LEU A 110 -1.29 -4.03 -4.76
N GLN A 111 -0.47 -4.95 -5.25
CA GLN A 111 0.25 -4.80 -6.50
C GLN A 111 -0.72 -4.69 -7.69
N GLU A 112 -1.71 -5.57 -7.77
CA GLU A 112 -2.70 -5.58 -8.86
C GLU A 112 -3.53 -4.29 -8.87
N ILE A 113 -3.97 -3.82 -7.72
CA ILE A 113 -4.72 -2.57 -7.60
C ILE A 113 -3.84 -1.39 -8.03
N GLY A 114 -2.59 -1.34 -7.62
CA GLY A 114 -1.63 -0.32 -8.03
C GLY A 114 -1.37 -0.33 -9.52
N ARG A 115 -1.17 -1.51 -10.11
CA ARG A 115 -0.99 -1.68 -11.55
C ARG A 115 -2.18 -1.19 -12.35
N ALA A 116 -3.38 -1.55 -11.95
CA ALA A 116 -4.61 -1.17 -12.63
C ALA A 116 -4.88 0.34 -12.60
N HIS A 117 -4.29 1.05 -11.64
CA HIS A 117 -4.47 2.49 -11.48
C HIS A 117 -3.45 3.32 -12.28
N VAL A 118 -2.34 2.71 -12.61
CA VAL A 118 -1.33 3.32 -13.49
C VAL A 118 -1.76 3.20 -14.94
#